data_01359a30b8389069eba78fa858d1757e
#
_entry.id   01359a30b8389069eba78fa858d1757e
#
_cell.length_a   1.000
_cell.length_b   1.000
_cell.length_c   1.000
_cell.angle_alpha   90.00
_cell.angle_beta   90.00
_cell.angle_gamma   90.00
#
_symmetry.space_group_name_H-M   'P 1'
#
loop_
_entity.id
_entity.type
_entity.pdbx_description
1 polymer ?
#
loop_
_entity_poly.entity_id
_entity_poly.type
_entity_poly.pdbx_seq_one_letter_code
_entity_poly.pdbx_strand_id
1 'polypeptide(L)'
;MRIVLITQKEPFYLAENISYLLKKLPKESKIVAAVIANPSPFGNKESFLNKAIRTLNIFGLKFFIFYSLKYILNFFRKSKNVETILKKNNVSIIKLEKSINHKSSIEKIKSYSPDLLVSLQGNEIFKKPIIELAPKGCINLHTALLPEYRGLMPTFWVLKNDEKFTGVSVFFVDEGIDSGPIIVQEKVKITNQTQRELIIETKQIGMNLILKAIQKINSNDFTLITNDDSKKTYFSFPRKSDVEEFIIKGKRFF
;
A
#
# COMPACT_ATOMS: atom_id res chain seq x y z
N MET A 1 4.88 -21.64 3.20
CA MET A 1 5.41 -20.36 3.73
C MET A 1 4.33 -19.63 4.54
N ARG A 2 4.65 -19.20 5.75
CA ARG A 2 3.76 -18.46 6.67
C ARG A 2 3.94 -16.97 6.46
N ILE A 3 2.86 -16.28 6.16
CA ILE A 3 2.89 -14.84 5.85
C ILE A 3 2.12 -14.08 6.91
N VAL A 4 2.70 -12.99 7.43
CA VAL A 4 1.95 -11.99 8.18
C VAL A 4 1.77 -10.76 7.29
N LEU A 5 0.50 -10.37 7.11
CA LEU A 5 0.13 -9.19 6.34
C LEU A 5 0.14 -7.95 7.23
N ILE A 6 0.73 -6.85 6.77
CA ILE A 6 0.67 -5.55 7.41
C ILE A 6 -0.15 -4.63 6.50
N THR A 7 -1.27 -4.12 7.00
CA THR A 7 -2.22 -3.37 6.19
C THR A 7 -2.98 -2.34 7.03
N GLN A 8 -3.97 -1.67 6.46
CA GLN A 8 -4.75 -0.64 7.14
C GLN A 8 -6.27 -0.76 6.88
N LYS A 9 -7.06 -0.04 7.68
CA LYS A 9 -8.51 0.10 7.46
C LYS A 9 -8.77 1.10 6.33
N GLU A 10 -8.80 0.64 5.10
CA GLU A 10 -9.08 1.48 3.93
C GLU A 10 -10.33 0.94 3.22
N PRO A 11 -11.44 1.73 3.14
CA PRO A 11 -12.73 1.20 2.71
C PRO A 11 -12.94 1.24 1.19
N PHE A 12 -11.99 1.74 0.39
CA PHE A 12 -12.22 2.00 -1.03
C PHE A 12 -11.80 0.86 -1.95
N TYR A 13 -10.59 0.28 -1.71
CA TYR A 13 -9.97 -0.66 -2.65
C TYR A 13 -9.38 -1.89 -1.96
N LEU A 14 -8.90 -1.75 -0.71
CA LEU A 14 -8.01 -2.73 -0.09
C LEU A 14 -8.68 -4.07 0.21
N ALA A 15 -9.93 -4.06 0.65
CA ALA A 15 -10.65 -5.29 0.97
C ALA A 15 -10.80 -6.23 -0.23
N GLU A 16 -11.10 -5.68 -1.42
CA GLU A 16 -11.22 -6.47 -2.66
C GLU A 16 -9.87 -7.02 -3.10
N ASN A 17 -8.82 -6.19 -3.02
CA ASN A 17 -7.46 -6.59 -3.35
C ASN A 17 -6.95 -7.70 -2.42
N ILE A 18 -7.17 -7.60 -1.12
CA ILE A 18 -6.83 -8.65 -0.15
C ILE A 18 -7.66 -9.91 -0.42
N SER A 19 -8.95 -9.78 -0.73
CA SER A 19 -9.78 -10.94 -1.10
C SER A 19 -9.25 -11.66 -2.33
N TYR A 20 -8.80 -10.90 -3.35
CA TYR A 20 -8.15 -11.46 -4.53
C TYR A 20 -6.84 -12.18 -4.19
N LEU A 21 -5.97 -11.53 -3.41
CA LEU A 21 -4.71 -12.10 -2.95
C LEU A 21 -4.95 -13.44 -2.21
N LEU A 22 -5.87 -13.48 -1.25
CA LEU A 22 -6.21 -14.69 -0.48
C LEU A 22 -6.69 -15.84 -1.36
N LYS A 23 -7.48 -15.56 -2.41
CA LYS A 23 -8.00 -16.57 -3.33
C LYS A 23 -6.94 -17.13 -4.29
N LYS A 24 -5.93 -16.34 -4.62
CA LYS A 24 -4.91 -16.68 -5.63
C LYS A 24 -3.56 -17.05 -5.01
N LEU A 25 -3.45 -17.01 -3.69
CA LEU A 25 -2.21 -17.36 -2.99
C LEU A 25 -1.76 -18.78 -3.35
N PRO A 26 -0.47 -19.03 -3.62
CA PRO A 26 0.07 -20.36 -3.85
C PRO A 26 -0.27 -21.32 -2.70
N LYS A 27 -0.57 -22.58 -3.01
CA LYS A 27 -1.05 -23.59 -2.03
C LYS A 27 -0.09 -23.80 -0.86
N GLU A 28 1.22 -23.67 -1.11
CA GLU A 28 2.30 -23.80 -0.14
C GLU A 28 2.50 -22.55 0.73
N SER A 29 1.72 -21.50 0.48
CA SER A 29 1.78 -20.23 1.22
C SER A 29 0.45 -19.94 1.91
N LYS A 30 0.50 -19.39 3.13
CA LYS A 30 -0.69 -19.04 3.90
C LYS A 30 -0.49 -17.71 4.63
N ILE A 31 -1.46 -16.80 4.51
CA ILE A 31 -1.55 -15.63 5.39
C ILE A 31 -2.13 -16.10 6.72
N VAL A 32 -1.28 -16.17 7.75
CA VAL A 32 -1.64 -16.70 9.06
C VAL A 32 -2.22 -15.64 9.98
N ALA A 33 -1.77 -14.40 9.83
CA ALA A 33 -2.25 -13.27 10.60
C ALA A 33 -2.11 -11.96 9.84
N ALA A 34 -2.80 -10.91 10.30
CA ALA A 34 -2.70 -9.57 9.75
C ALA A 34 -2.70 -8.50 10.85
N VAL A 35 -1.79 -7.55 10.74
CA VAL A 35 -1.83 -6.28 11.47
C VAL A 35 -2.69 -5.32 10.64
N ILE A 36 -3.68 -4.71 11.28
CA ILE A 36 -4.56 -3.72 10.64
C ILE A 36 -4.39 -2.38 11.36
N ALA A 37 -3.69 -1.45 10.72
CA ALA A 37 -3.51 -0.10 11.21
C ALA A 37 -4.69 0.82 10.86
N ASN A 38 -4.85 1.92 11.58
CA ASN A 38 -5.75 3.00 11.14
C ASN A 38 -5.07 3.81 10.05
N PRO A 39 -5.81 4.24 9.01
CA PRO A 39 -5.24 5.05 7.92
C PRO A 39 -4.64 6.35 8.48
N SER A 40 -3.35 6.52 8.33
CA SER A 40 -2.63 7.70 8.79
C SER A 40 -1.28 7.76 8.10
N PRO A 41 -0.91 8.87 7.44
CA PRO A 41 0.40 8.99 6.83
C PRO A 41 1.51 8.90 7.89
N PHE A 42 2.46 7.99 7.68
CA PHE A 42 3.65 7.81 8.53
C PHE A 42 3.35 7.66 10.04
N GLY A 43 2.23 7.00 10.40
CA GLY A 43 1.87 6.74 11.80
C GLY A 43 1.36 7.95 12.59
N ASN A 44 1.25 9.11 11.99
CA ASN A 44 0.74 10.31 12.65
C ASN A 44 -0.73 10.17 13.02
N LYS A 45 -1.03 10.16 14.31
CA LYS A 45 -2.41 10.09 14.82
C LYS A 45 -3.11 11.42 14.58
N GLU A 46 -4.11 11.41 13.73
CA GLU A 46 -4.94 12.57 13.41
C GLU A 46 -6.41 12.22 13.63
N SER A 47 -7.18 13.14 14.21
CA SER A 47 -8.61 12.92 14.40
C SER A 47 -9.35 12.81 13.08
N PHE A 48 -10.49 12.12 13.07
CA PHE A 48 -11.33 12.01 11.87
C PHE A 48 -11.74 13.39 11.34
N LEU A 49 -12.11 14.32 12.22
CA LEU A 49 -12.52 15.67 11.87
C LEU A 49 -11.37 16.44 11.19
N ASN A 50 -10.17 16.38 11.75
CA ASN A 50 -9.00 17.04 11.16
C ASN A 50 -8.67 16.48 9.77
N LYS A 51 -8.78 15.15 9.58
CA LYS A 51 -8.64 14.52 8.26
C LYS A 51 -9.68 15.02 7.27
N ALA A 52 -10.95 15.15 7.70
CA ALA A 52 -12.03 15.64 6.86
C ALA A 52 -11.79 17.11 6.45
N ILE A 53 -11.48 17.98 7.39
CA ILE A 53 -11.16 19.40 7.14
C ILE A 53 -9.95 19.52 6.21
N ARG A 54 -8.88 18.79 6.46
CA ARG A 54 -7.68 18.78 5.61
C ARG A 54 -8.02 18.33 4.19
N THR A 55 -8.81 17.27 4.04
CA THR A 55 -9.22 16.75 2.72
C THR A 55 -10.03 17.79 1.96
N LEU A 56 -10.98 18.44 2.63
CA LEU A 56 -11.77 19.54 2.04
C LEU A 56 -10.89 20.70 1.59
N ASN A 57 -9.96 21.13 2.45
CA ASN A 57 -9.08 22.28 2.17
C ASN A 57 -8.09 22.02 1.04
N ILE A 58 -7.60 20.79 0.90
CA ILE A 58 -6.60 20.43 -0.12
C ILE A 58 -7.28 20.09 -1.46
N PHE A 59 -8.28 19.21 -1.45
CA PHE A 59 -8.88 18.64 -2.66
C PHE A 59 -10.16 19.32 -3.12
N GLY A 60 -10.73 20.20 -2.31
CA GLY A 60 -11.94 20.97 -2.61
C GLY A 60 -13.23 20.19 -2.39
N LEU A 61 -14.35 20.92 -2.51
CA LEU A 61 -15.69 20.45 -2.13
C LEU A 61 -16.16 19.26 -2.98
N LYS A 62 -15.94 19.29 -4.31
CA LYS A 62 -16.36 18.20 -5.21
C LYS A 62 -15.73 16.86 -4.85
N PHE A 63 -14.42 16.86 -4.61
CA PHE A 63 -13.67 15.67 -4.17
C PHE A 63 -14.17 15.21 -2.81
N PHE A 64 -14.32 16.13 -1.87
CA PHE A 64 -14.77 15.83 -0.51
C PHE A 64 -16.15 15.17 -0.49
N ILE A 65 -17.14 15.72 -1.20
CA ILE A 65 -18.50 15.15 -1.28
C ILE A 65 -18.45 13.75 -1.89
N PHE A 66 -17.77 13.58 -3.02
CA PHE A 66 -17.67 12.28 -3.70
C PHE A 66 -17.09 11.18 -2.80
N TYR A 67 -15.95 11.45 -2.16
CA TYR A 67 -15.31 10.45 -1.32
C TYR A 67 -16.01 10.26 0.04
N SER A 68 -16.67 11.28 0.58
CA SER A 68 -17.50 11.15 1.79
C SER A 68 -18.72 10.25 1.54
N LEU A 69 -19.45 10.46 0.45
CA LEU A 69 -20.56 9.58 0.07
C LEU A 69 -20.07 8.14 -0.17
N LYS A 70 -18.97 7.97 -0.88
CA LYS A 70 -18.38 6.66 -1.12
C LYS A 70 -17.92 5.99 0.18
N TYR A 71 -17.36 6.75 1.12
CA TYR A 71 -16.97 6.25 2.45
C TYR A 71 -18.18 5.74 3.22
N ILE A 72 -19.26 6.54 3.28
CA ILE A 72 -20.50 6.16 3.97
C ILE A 72 -21.11 4.89 3.33
N LEU A 73 -21.24 4.85 2.01
CA LEU A 73 -21.77 3.69 1.31
C LEU A 73 -20.93 2.42 1.54
N ASN A 74 -19.62 2.56 1.54
CA ASN A 74 -18.72 1.42 1.74
C ASN A 74 -18.65 0.98 3.21
N PHE A 75 -18.87 1.90 4.16
CA PHE A 75 -18.87 1.59 5.59
C PHE A 75 -19.88 0.49 5.94
N PHE A 76 -21.06 0.52 5.32
CA PHE A 76 -22.12 -0.49 5.54
C PHE A 76 -21.92 -1.77 4.71
N ARG A 77 -20.96 -1.81 3.79
CA ARG A 77 -20.71 -2.97 2.93
C ARG A 77 -19.66 -3.90 3.54
N LYS A 78 -20.07 -5.06 4.04
CA LYS A 78 -19.14 -6.08 4.60
C LYS A 78 -18.02 -6.48 3.64
N SER A 79 -18.29 -6.48 2.32
CA SER A 79 -17.30 -6.77 1.27
C SER A 79 -16.20 -5.71 1.14
N LYS A 80 -16.40 -4.51 1.68
CA LYS A 80 -15.43 -3.42 1.70
C LYS A 80 -14.67 -3.31 3.03
N ASN A 81 -14.95 -4.20 3.99
CA ASN A 81 -14.29 -4.20 5.30
C ASN A 81 -13.15 -5.23 5.32
N VAL A 82 -11.93 -4.74 5.44
CA VAL A 82 -10.70 -5.54 5.46
C VAL A 82 -10.72 -6.60 6.57
N GLU A 83 -11.13 -6.22 7.77
CA GLU A 83 -11.20 -7.14 8.93
C GLU A 83 -12.20 -8.28 8.68
N THR A 84 -13.35 -7.97 8.09
CA THR A 84 -14.37 -8.95 7.74
C THR A 84 -13.84 -9.96 6.71
N ILE A 85 -13.13 -9.48 5.67
CA ILE A 85 -12.54 -10.36 4.64
C ILE A 85 -11.49 -11.28 5.25
N LEU A 86 -10.61 -10.76 6.10
CA LEU A 86 -9.56 -11.55 6.76
C LEU A 86 -10.16 -12.62 7.67
N LYS A 87 -11.13 -12.26 8.53
CA LYS A 87 -11.82 -13.21 9.42
C LYS A 87 -12.55 -14.33 8.66
N LYS A 88 -13.23 -13.98 7.55
CA LYS A 88 -13.91 -14.96 6.68
C LYS A 88 -12.95 -15.99 6.08
N ASN A 89 -11.67 -15.63 5.92
CA ASN A 89 -10.63 -16.51 5.40
C ASN A 89 -9.73 -17.11 6.50
N ASN A 90 -10.19 -17.12 7.75
CA ASN A 90 -9.47 -17.68 8.91
C ASN A 90 -8.09 -17.05 9.14
N VAL A 91 -7.94 -15.75 8.84
CA VAL A 91 -6.73 -14.98 9.13
C VAL A 91 -6.89 -14.30 10.49
N SER A 92 -5.95 -14.55 11.41
CA SER A 92 -5.93 -13.94 12.74
C SER A 92 -5.66 -12.44 12.66
N ILE A 93 -6.34 -11.65 13.49
CA ILE A 93 -6.10 -10.19 13.53
C ILE A 93 -5.21 -9.85 14.72
N ILE A 94 -4.06 -9.26 14.42
CA ILE A 94 -3.11 -8.77 15.42
C ILE A 94 -3.46 -7.32 15.74
N LYS A 95 -3.97 -7.08 16.94
CA LYS A 95 -4.21 -5.72 17.44
C LYS A 95 -2.95 -5.19 18.10
N LEU A 96 -2.40 -4.11 17.55
CA LEU A 96 -1.27 -3.39 18.13
C LEU A 96 -1.78 -2.18 18.91
N GLU A 97 -1.29 -2.04 20.14
CA GLU A 97 -1.57 -0.88 21.00
C GLU A 97 -0.54 0.24 20.82
N LYS A 98 0.66 -0.15 20.35
CA LYS A 98 1.80 0.74 20.11
C LYS A 98 2.23 0.66 18.63
N SER A 99 3.20 1.50 18.26
CA SER A 99 3.86 1.45 16.93
C SER A 99 4.29 0.02 16.59
N ILE A 100 4.27 -0.32 15.32
CA ILE A 100 4.75 -1.61 14.81
C ILE A 100 6.21 -1.87 15.20
N ASN A 101 7.00 -0.81 15.35
CA ASN A 101 8.41 -0.88 15.74
C ASN A 101 8.63 -1.09 17.26
N HIS A 102 7.57 -1.06 18.06
CA HIS A 102 7.70 -1.25 19.51
C HIS A 102 7.94 -2.73 19.84
N LYS A 103 8.80 -3.02 20.81
CA LYS A 103 9.17 -4.38 21.23
C LYS A 103 7.95 -5.29 21.43
N SER A 104 6.92 -4.83 22.16
CA SER A 104 5.70 -5.64 22.37
C SER A 104 4.91 -5.92 21.10
N SER A 105 4.95 -5.04 20.10
CA SER A 105 4.32 -5.25 18.80
C SER A 105 5.08 -6.29 17.98
N ILE A 106 6.40 -6.22 18.00
CA ILE A 106 7.31 -7.18 17.35
C ILE A 106 7.10 -8.58 17.94
N GLU A 107 7.05 -8.71 19.28
CA GLU A 107 6.80 -9.99 19.95
C GLU A 107 5.41 -10.58 19.58
N LYS A 108 4.38 -9.74 19.51
CA LYS A 108 3.04 -10.18 19.05
C LYS A 108 3.07 -10.69 17.60
N ILE A 109 3.82 -10.05 16.70
CA ILE A 109 3.96 -10.50 15.31
C ILE A 109 4.79 -11.79 15.25
N LYS A 110 5.89 -11.85 16.00
CA LYS A 110 6.80 -12.99 16.10
C LYS A 110 6.10 -14.27 16.56
N SER A 111 5.11 -14.16 17.48
CA SER A 111 4.35 -15.32 17.97
C SER A 111 3.59 -16.10 16.89
N TYR A 112 3.36 -15.49 15.73
CA TYR A 112 2.79 -16.16 14.55
C TYR A 112 3.82 -16.89 13.69
N SER A 113 5.12 -16.82 14.05
CA SER A 113 6.24 -17.43 13.33
C SER A 113 6.19 -17.15 11.82
N PRO A 114 6.23 -15.89 11.39
CA PRO A 114 6.19 -15.54 9.97
C PRO A 114 7.50 -15.94 9.28
N ASP A 115 7.38 -16.52 8.09
CA ASP A 115 8.50 -16.69 7.16
C ASP A 115 8.73 -15.43 6.34
N LEU A 116 7.65 -14.68 6.05
CA LEU A 116 7.65 -13.46 5.24
C LEU A 116 6.67 -12.43 5.82
N LEU A 117 7.07 -11.17 5.85
CA LEU A 117 6.16 -10.04 6.07
C LEU A 117 5.77 -9.42 4.73
N VAL A 118 4.48 -9.14 4.54
CA VAL A 118 3.95 -8.47 3.34
C VAL A 118 3.25 -7.20 3.76
N SER A 119 3.78 -6.06 3.36
CA SER A 119 3.18 -4.73 3.59
C SER A 119 2.33 -4.32 2.39
N LEU A 120 1.05 -4.09 2.63
CA LEU A 120 0.11 -3.50 1.68
C LEU A 120 -0.45 -2.22 2.27
N GLN A 121 0.07 -1.09 1.85
CA GLN A 121 -0.27 0.22 2.41
C GLN A 121 0.06 0.33 3.91
N GLY A 122 1.20 -0.18 4.35
CA GLY A 122 1.73 0.11 5.68
C GLY A 122 1.81 1.62 5.91
N ASN A 123 1.48 2.07 7.12
CA ASN A 123 1.37 3.50 7.44
C ASN A 123 2.46 4.00 8.39
N GLU A 124 3.45 3.17 8.68
CA GLU A 124 4.61 3.51 9.51
C GLU A 124 5.90 3.19 8.75
N ILE A 125 6.95 3.95 9.00
CA ILE A 125 8.31 3.63 8.54
C ILE A 125 8.80 2.46 9.41
N PHE A 126 9.22 1.38 8.76
CA PHE A 126 9.71 0.19 9.45
C PHE A 126 11.18 0.38 9.85
N LYS A 127 11.54 -0.08 11.04
CA LYS A 127 12.90 -0.09 11.55
C LYS A 127 13.48 -1.50 11.48
N LYS A 128 14.80 -1.62 11.54
CA LYS A 128 15.54 -2.86 11.43
C LYS A 128 14.91 -4.05 12.18
N PRO A 129 14.48 -3.94 13.47
CA PRO A 129 13.95 -5.10 14.20
C PRO A 129 12.66 -5.72 13.61
N ILE A 130 11.80 -4.93 12.94
CA ILE A 130 10.61 -5.47 12.26
C ILE A 130 10.94 -5.92 10.84
N ILE A 131 11.87 -5.26 10.16
CA ILE A 131 12.31 -5.63 8.81
C ILE A 131 12.94 -7.03 8.80
N GLU A 132 13.79 -7.31 9.80
CA GLU A 132 14.54 -8.56 9.93
C GLU A 132 13.79 -9.65 10.73
N LEU A 133 12.52 -9.40 11.12
CA LEU A 133 11.76 -10.33 11.95
C LEU A 133 11.51 -11.68 11.27
N ALA A 134 11.23 -11.65 9.99
CA ALA A 134 10.92 -12.84 9.20
C ALA A 134 12.15 -13.28 8.38
N PRO A 135 12.51 -14.58 8.36
CA PRO A 135 13.73 -15.07 7.71
C PRO A 135 13.77 -14.84 6.19
N LYS A 136 12.62 -14.69 5.55
CA LYS A 136 12.52 -14.35 4.13
C LYS A 136 12.30 -12.85 3.90
N GLY A 137 12.42 -12.02 4.94
CA GLY A 137 12.38 -10.57 4.90
C GLY A 137 10.98 -9.96 4.98
N CYS A 138 10.92 -8.70 4.64
CA CYS A 138 9.70 -7.89 4.54
C CYS A 138 9.59 -7.30 3.15
N ILE A 139 8.47 -7.49 2.46
CA ILE A 139 8.23 -6.90 1.14
C ILE A 139 7.12 -5.87 1.18
N ASN A 140 7.20 -4.87 0.31
CA ASN A 140 6.18 -3.84 0.16
C ASN A 140 5.76 -3.70 -1.30
N LEU A 141 4.53 -3.23 -1.51
CA LEU A 141 3.96 -2.86 -2.79
C LEU A 141 3.92 -1.35 -2.94
N HIS A 142 4.57 -0.82 -3.95
CA HIS A 142 4.52 0.59 -4.33
C HIS A 142 3.95 0.77 -5.74
N THR A 143 3.01 1.72 -5.91
CA THR A 143 2.31 1.92 -7.18
C THR A 143 3.01 2.97 -8.05
N ALA A 144 4.33 2.81 -8.23
CA ALA A 144 5.16 3.54 -9.16
C ALA A 144 6.31 2.67 -9.70
N LEU A 145 7.00 3.17 -10.72
CA LEU A 145 8.26 2.62 -11.21
C LEU A 145 9.40 3.13 -10.31
N LEU A 146 9.80 2.35 -9.30
CA LEU A 146 10.98 2.68 -8.50
C LEU A 146 12.25 2.65 -9.40
N PRO A 147 13.21 3.54 -9.16
CA PRO A 147 13.41 4.44 -7.99
C PRO A 147 12.62 5.74 -8.02
N GLU A 148 11.92 6.03 -9.08
CA GLU A 148 11.15 7.28 -9.19
C GLU A 148 9.83 7.22 -8.41
N TYR A 149 9.29 8.40 -8.04
CA TYR A 149 8.00 8.55 -7.37
C TYR A 149 7.89 7.80 -6.03
N ARG A 150 8.97 7.73 -5.25
CA ARG A 150 8.91 7.26 -3.85
C ARG A 150 8.00 8.13 -3.00
N GLY A 151 7.44 7.59 -1.93
CA GLY A 151 6.64 8.30 -0.96
C GLY A 151 5.13 8.18 -1.18
N LEU A 152 4.39 9.28 -1.09
CA LEU A 152 2.93 9.27 -0.99
C LEU A 152 2.23 9.61 -2.30
N MET A 153 1.09 8.96 -2.56
CA MET A 153 0.17 9.23 -3.67
C MET A 153 0.83 9.24 -5.07
N PRO A 154 1.67 8.25 -5.41
CA PRO A 154 2.40 8.27 -6.69
C PRO A 154 1.48 8.40 -7.91
N THR A 155 0.29 7.79 -7.91
CA THR A 155 -0.70 7.94 -8.99
C THR A 155 -1.19 9.37 -9.21
N PHE A 156 -1.21 10.20 -8.18
CA PHE A 156 -1.50 11.62 -8.30
C PHE A 156 -0.34 12.36 -8.99
N TRP A 157 0.88 12.11 -8.52
CA TRP A 157 2.07 12.83 -8.99
C TRP A 157 2.42 12.50 -10.43
N VAL A 158 2.34 11.25 -10.85
CA VAL A 158 2.58 10.86 -12.25
C VAL A 158 1.58 11.51 -13.21
N LEU A 159 0.30 11.60 -12.82
CA LEU A 159 -0.71 12.32 -13.62
C LEU A 159 -0.46 13.83 -13.64
N LYS A 160 -0.16 14.45 -12.48
CA LYS A 160 0.14 15.87 -12.37
C LYS A 160 1.35 16.26 -13.23
N ASN A 161 2.36 15.39 -13.28
CA ASN A 161 3.60 15.61 -14.03
C ASN A 161 3.53 15.21 -15.51
N ASP A 162 2.33 14.87 -16.00
CA ASP A 162 2.10 14.50 -17.40
C ASP A 162 2.95 13.31 -17.89
N GLU A 163 3.26 12.37 -16.97
CA GLU A 163 4.02 11.18 -17.32
C GLU A 163 3.27 10.32 -18.34
N LYS A 164 4.01 9.74 -19.29
CA LYS A 164 3.46 8.79 -20.26
C LYS A 164 3.33 7.38 -19.69
N PHE A 165 4.10 7.07 -18.68
CA PHE A 165 4.16 5.77 -18.04
C PHE A 165 4.27 5.94 -16.54
N THR A 166 3.74 4.97 -15.83
CA THR A 166 4.00 4.68 -14.42
C THR A 166 4.31 3.21 -14.28
N GLY A 167 4.15 2.66 -13.11
CA GLY A 167 4.27 1.22 -12.89
C GLY A 167 3.90 0.79 -11.50
N VAL A 168 4.28 -0.43 -11.22
CA VAL A 168 4.09 -1.05 -9.92
C VAL A 168 5.35 -1.82 -9.57
N SER A 169 5.86 -1.64 -8.36
CA SER A 169 7.08 -2.29 -7.87
C SER A 169 6.77 -3.07 -6.60
N VAL A 170 7.26 -4.30 -6.52
CA VAL A 170 7.35 -5.06 -5.27
C VAL A 170 8.83 -5.21 -4.92
N PHE A 171 9.19 -4.79 -3.72
CA PHE A 171 10.57 -4.65 -3.29
C PHE A 171 10.75 -5.11 -1.84
N PHE A 172 11.96 -5.49 -1.44
CA PHE A 172 12.30 -5.71 -0.05
C PHE A 172 12.38 -4.39 0.70
N VAL A 173 11.75 -4.33 1.86
CA VAL A 173 11.79 -3.14 2.72
C VAL A 173 13.16 -3.03 3.38
N ASP A 174 13.73 -1.84 3.32
CA ASP A 174 14.90 -1.40 4.09
C ASP A 174 14.53 -0.25 5.04
N GLU A 175 15.51 0.39 5.68
CA GLU A 175 15.25 1.50 6.61
C GLU A 175 14.93 2.83 5.92
N GLY A 176 15.04 2.90 4.59
CA GLY A 176 14.68 4.07 3.80
C GLY A 176 13.20 4.09 3.38
N ILE A 177 12.83 5.10 2.63
CA ILE A 177 11.47 5.21 2.08
C ILE A 177 11.48 4.67 0.65
N ASP A 178 10.80 3.54 0.43
CA ASP A 178 10.66 2.87 -0.86
C ASP A 178 12.02 2.67 -1.57
N SER A 179 13.10 2.38 -0.81
CA SER A 179 14.50 2.39 -1.27
C SER A 179 15.09 1.00 -1.48
N GLY A 180 14.51 -0.02 -0.90
CA GLY A 180 15.07 -1.37 -0.95
C GLY A 180 15.05 -2.02 -2.34
N PRO A 181 15.78 -3.13 -2.51
CA PRO A 181 15.96 -3.78 -3.81
C PRO A 181 14.66 -4.37 -4.33
N ILE A 182 14.43 -4.23 -5.64
CA ILE A 182 13.18 -4.57 -6.31
C ILE A 182 13.21 -6.05 -6.71
N ILE A 183 12.15 -6.79 -6.39
CA ILE A 183 11.97 -8.21 -6.72
C ILE A 183 11.30 -8.38 -8.08
N VAL A 184 10.22 -7.63 -8.30
CA VAL A 184 9.47 -7.60 -9.56
C VAL A 184 8.90 -6.20 -9.77
N GLN A 185 8.83 -5.81 -11.03
CA GLN A 185 8.31 -4.52 -11.45
C GLN A 185 7.55 -4.65 -12.76
N GLU A 186 6.52 -3.85 -12.96
CA GLU A 186 5.76 -3.80 -14.20
C GLU A 186 5.49 -2.36 -14.60
N LYS A 187 5.73 -2.03 -15.86
CA LYS A 187 5.49 -0.71 -16.45
C LYS A 187 4.05 -0.61 -16.93
N VAL A 188 3.38 0.49 -16.59
CA VAL A 188 1.98 0.77 -16.94
C VAL A 188 1.92 2.03 -17.79
N LYS A 189 1.26 1.95 -18.94
CA LYS A 189 1.06 3.12 -19.82
C LYS A 189 -0.07 3.99 -19.24
N ILE A 190 0.21 5.28 -19.07
CA ILE A 190 -0.81 6.26 -18.70
C ILE A 190 -1.55 6.70 -19.96
N THR A 191 -2.86 6.60 -19.93
CA THR A 191 -3.77 7.09 -20.97
C THR A 191 -4.57 8.29 -20.45
N ASN A 192 -5.67 8.63 -21.06
CA ASN A 192 -6.56 9.71 -20.57
C ASN A 192 -7.48 9.23 -19.43
N GLN A 193 -6.92 8.48 -18.46
CA GLN A 193 -7.67 7.96 -17.32
C GLN A 193 -7.69 8.94 -16.14
N THR A 194 -8.69 8.81 -15.30
CA THR A 194 -8.77 9.49 -14.01
C THR A 194 -7.77 8.90 -13.02
N GLN A 195 -7.44 9.63 -11.95
CA GLN A 195 -6.62 9.09 -10.86
C GLN A 195 -7.24 7.82 -10.26
N ARG A 196 -8.57 7.78 -10.12
CA ARG A 196 -9.27 6.62 -9.59
C ARG A 196 -9.10 5.38 -10.47
N GLU A 197 -9.19 5.52 -11.78
CA GLU A 197 -8.99 4.42 -12.73
C GLU A 197 -7.55 3.91 -12.67
N LEU A 198 -6.58 4.82 -12.64
CA LEU A 198 -5.17 4.47 -12.49
C LEU A 198 -4.89 3.75 -11.15
N ILE A 199 -5.51 4.19 -10.03
CA ILE A 199 -5.42 3.49 -8.75
C ILE A 199 -5.96 2.06 -8.84
N ILE A 200 -7.11 1.86 -9.48
CA ILE A 200 -7.71 0.53 -9.61
C ILE A 200 -6.80 -0.39 -10.43
N GLU A 201 -6.34 0.08 -11.57
CA GLU A 201 -5.44 -0.65 -12.48
C GLU A 201 -4.12 -1.04 -11.79
N THR A 202 -3.41 -0.05 -11.22
CA THR A 202 -2.12 -0.28 -10.57
C THR A 202 -2.23 -1.18 -9.34
N LYS A 203 -3.33 -1.12 -8.58
CA LYS A 203 -3.57 -2.03 -7.46
C LYS A 203 -3.85 -3.45 -7.91
N GLN A 204 -4.59 -3.65 -9.00
CA GLN A 204 -4.86 -4.99 -9.54
C GLN A 204 -3.57 -5.64 -10.06
N ILE A 205 -2.76 -4.89 -10.83
CA ILE A 205 -1.42 -5.31 -11.26
C ILE A 205 -0.56 -5.64 -10.02
N GLY A 206 -0.62 -4.77 -9.00
CA GLY A 206 0.12 -4.93 -7.76
C GLY A 206 -0.18 -6.23 -7.03
N MET A 207 -1.44 -6.68 -7.01
CA MET A 207 -1.77 -7.97 -6.40
C MET A 207 -1.16 -9.14 -7.17
N ASN A 208 -1.14 -9.09 -8.49
CA ASN A 208 -0.48 -10.09 -9.32
C ASN A 208 1.03 -10.12 -9.08
N LEU A 209 1.65 -8.94 -8.96
CA LEU A 209 3.08 -8.84 -8.66
C LEU A 209 3.43 -9.32 -7.25
N ILE A 210 2.58 -9.07 -6.25
CA ILE A 210 2.76 -9.65 -4.90
C ILE A 210 2.71 -11.17 -4.96
N LEU A 211 1.76 -11.77 -5.68
CA LEU A 211 1.69 -13.23 -5.86
C LEU A 211 2.96 -13.77 -6.53
N LYS A 212 3.43 -13.09 -7.58
CA LYS A 212 4.67 -13.45 -8.28
C LYS A 212 5.90 -13.31 -7.38
N ALA A 213 5.99 -12.25 -6.58
CA ALA A 213 7.08 -12.07 -5.63
C ALA A 213 7.07 -13.16 -4.54
N ILE A 214 5.91 -13.48 -3.96
CA ILE A 214 5.73 -14.57 -2.99
C ILE A 214 6.20 -15.91 -3.57
N GLN A 215 5.82 -16.21 -4.82
CA GLN A 215 6.22 -17.44 -5.50
C GLN A 215 7.74 -17.50 -5.70
N LYS A 216 8.33 -16.42 -6.22
CA LYS A 216 9.78 -16.30 -6.43
C LYS A 216 10.59 -16.42 -5.12
N ILE A 217 10.15 -15.76 -4.05
CA ILE A 217 10.78 -15.85 -2.72
C ILE A 217 10.66 -17.28 -2.18
N ASN A 218 9.53 -17.94 -2.39
CA ASN A 218 9.33 -19.31 -1.90
C ASN A 218 10.25 -20.31 -2.61
N SER A 219 10.41 -20.19 -3.92
CA SER A 219 11.31 -21.03 -4.73
C SER A 219 12.78 -20.60 -4.67
N ASN A 220 13.09 -19.47 -4.03
CA ASN A 220 14.41 -18.83 -4.04
C ASN A 220 14.97 -18.59 -5.46
N ASP A 221 14.06 -18.32 -6.41
CA ASP A 221 14.35 -18.07 -7.83
C ASP A 221 14.03 -16.62 -8.22
N PHE A 222 14.94 -15.71 -7.88
CA PHE A 222 14.82 -14.30 -8.29
C PHE A 222 16.16 -13.59 -8.36
N THR A 223 16.27 -12.67 -9.28
CA THR A 223 17.34 -11.67 -9.35
C THR A 223 16.77 -10.32 -8.92
N LEU A 224 17.47 -9.63 -8.05
CA LEU A 224 17.06 -8.31 -7.58
C LEU A 224 17.42 -7.24 -8.62
N ILE A 225 16.47 -6.32 -8.84
CA ILE A 225 16.70 -5.12 -9.63
C ILE A 225 17.15 -4.02 -8.69
N THR A 226 18.23 -3.32 -9.05
CA THR A 226 18.76 -2.21 -8.25
C THR A 226 17.75 -1.05 -8.20
N ASN A 227 17.45 -0.60 -6.99
CA ASN A 227 16.65 0.60 -6.74
C ASN A 227 17.62 1.80 -6.59
N ASP A 228 18.09 2.31 -7.74
CA ASP A 228 19.20 3.26 -7.86
C ASP A 228 18.88 4.62 -7.23
N ASP A 229 19.52 4.94 -6.12
CA ASP A 229 19.33 6.19 -5.38
C ASP A 229 19.70 7.45 -6.18
N SER A 230 20.55 7.33 -7.20
CA SER A 230 20.92 8.48 -8.05
C SER A 230 19.77 8.96 -8.94
N LYS A 231 18.77 8.11 -9.18
CA LYS A 231 17.60 8.38 -10.03
C LYS A 231 16.32 8.59 -9.23
N LYS A 232 16.41 8.59 -7.89
CA LYS A 232 15.22 8.71 -7.05
C LYS A 232 14.55 10.06 -7.17
N THR A 233 13.23 10.05 -7.19
CA THR A 233 12.39 11.20 -6.87
C THR A 233 11.50 10.86 -5.69
N TYR A 234 11.18 11.86 -4.88
CA TYR A 234 10.37 11.68 -3.67
C TYR A 234 9.23 12.69 -3.64
N PHE A 235 8.03 12.22 -3.34
CA PHE A 235 6.86 13.06 -3.21
C PHE A 235 6.13 12.79 -1.88
N SER A 236 5.78 13.87 -1.21
CA SER A 236 4.95 13.84 0.00
C SER A 236 3.46 13.91 -0.35
N PHE A 237 2.62 14.09 0.67
CA PHE A 237 1.20 14.35 0.47
C PHE A 237 1.01 15.69 -0.27
N PRO A 238 0.14 15.78 -1.29
CA PRO A 238 -0.01 16.98 -2.11
C PRO A 238 -0.52 18.17 -1.29
N ARG A 239 -0.09 19.35 -1.66
CA ARG A 239 -0.60 20.62 -1.16
C ARG A 239 -1.80 21.08 -2.00
N LYS A 240 -2.54 22.07 -1.53
CA LYS A 240 -3.65 22.69 -2.27
C LYS A 240 -3.22 23.18 -3.66
N SER A 241 -2.08 23.87 -3.74
CA SER A 241 -1.50 24.32 -5.01
C SER A 241 -1.20 23.20 -6.01
N ASP A 242 -0.77 22.05 -5.53
CA ASP A 242 -0.55 20.88 -6.39
C ASP A 242 -1.84 20.33 -6.99
N VAL A 243 -2.92 20.36 -6.19
CA VAL A 243 -4.26 19.95 -6.63
C VAL A 243 -4.86 20.97 -7.62
N GLU A 244 -4.67 22.26 -7.39
CA GLU A 244 -5.08 23.32 -8.31
C GLU A 244 -4.39 23.15 -9.67
N GLU A 245 -3.06 22.96 -9.69
CA GLU A 245 -2.31 22.70 -10.92
C GLU A 245 -2.77 21.41 -11.63
N PHE A 246 -3.04 20.32 -10.89
CA PHE A 246 -3.60 19.07 -11.41
C PHE A 246 -4.91 19.32 -12.17
N ILE A 247 -5.80 20.12 -11.61
CA ILE A 247 -7.09 20.46 -12.21
C ILE A 247 -6.92 21.39 -13.42
N ILE A 248 -6.07 22.41 -13.33
CA ILE A 248 -5.75 23.34 -14.44
C ILE A 248 -5.20 22.56 -15.66
N LYS A 249 -4.40 21.52 -15.45
CA LYS A 249 -3.91 20.62 -16.49
C LYS A 249 -4.98 19.68 -17.07
N GLY A 250 -6.24 19.82 -16.67
CA GLY A 250 -7.35 19.00 -17.14
C GLY A 250 -7.34 17.58 -16.57
N LYS A 251 -6.54 17.29 -15.54
CA LYS A 251 -6.52 15.98 -14.86
C LYS A 251 -7.75 15.82 -13.99
N ARG A 252 -8.18 14.57 -13.82
CA ARG A 252 -9.42 14.25 -13.12
C ARG A 252 -9.18 13.23 -12.01
N PHE A 253 -9.85 13.40 -10.88
CA PHE A 253 -9.82 12.44 -9.77
C PHE A 253 -10.72 11.22 -10.00
N PHE A 254 -11.88 11.45 -10.67
CA PHE A 254 -12.95 10.47 -10.96
C PHE A 254 -13.82 10.92 -12.12
#